data_d564114bb73362c9c432e876a24720d4
#
_entry.id   d564114bb73362c9c432e876a24720d4
#
_cell.length_a   1.000
_cell.length_b   1.000
_cell.length_c   1.000
_cell.angle_alpha   90.00
_cell.angle_beta   90.00
_cell.angle_gamma   90.00
#
_symmetry.space_group_name_H-M   'P 1'
#
loop_
_entity.id
_entity.type
_entity.pdbx_description
1 polymer ?
#
loop_
_entity_poly.entity_id
_entity_poly.type
_entity_poly.pdbx_seq_one_letter_code
_entity_poly.pdbx_strand_id
1 'polypeptide(L)'
;MMIFIYNSLKIIEKFVEMKKSKQNWSDRFSEPTSEIVKRYTASVNFDQRLAVYDIAGSLAHAEMLQKQKIISSKDFSAIKKGLNQIKKEVIANNFEWSIDLEDVHLNIEKRLTDIAGEAGKKLHTGRSRNDQVTTDMRLFLRDATDQLVNLIKNLQQATLAKAEKHVTTIMPGLTHLQVAQPISFAHHLLAYFEMLERDKARFIDSRKELILC
;
A
#
# COMPACT_ATOMS: atom_id res chain seq x y z
N MET A 1 33.21 -32.26 -29.51
CA MET A 1 33.51 -30.81 -29.49
C MET A 1 32.25 -29.93 -29.30
N MET A 2 31.13 -30.20 -29.95
CA MET A 2 29.87 -29.43 -29.82
C MET A 2 29.19 -29.51 -28.45
N ILE A 3 29.20 -30.62 -27.77
CA ILE A 3 28.59 -30.84 -26.44
C ILE A 3 29.33 -30.00 -25.33
N PHE A 4 30.65 -29.85 -25.47
CA PHE A 4 31.45 -29.03 -24.51
C PHE A 4 31.13 -27.53 -24.63
N ILE A 5 30.91 -27.03 -25.83
CA ILE A 5 30.59 -25.64 -26.09
C ILE A 5 29.15 -25.32 -25.57
N TYR A 6 28.20 -26.23 -25.76
CA TYR A 6 26.81 -26.07 -25.29
C TYR A 6 26.71 -26.05 -23.76
N ASN A 7 27.47 -26.89 -23.07
CA ASN A 7 27.52 -26.89 -21.59
C ASN A 7 28.25 -25.66 -21.04
N SER A 8 29.27 -25.16 -21.72
CA SER A 8 29.95 -23.92 -21.35
C SER A 8 29.06 -22.69 -21.54
N LEU A 9 28.25 -22.64 -22.60
CA LEU A 9 27.28 -21.57 -22.82
C LEU A 9 26.18 -21.57 -21.74
N LYS A 10 25.63 -22.72 -21.37
CA LYS A 10 24.66 -22.81 -20.25
C LYS A 10 25.23 -22.42 -18.89
N ILE A 11 26.51 -22.71 -18.63
CA ILE A 11 27.20 -22.28 -17.43
C ILE A 11 27.40 -20.76 -17.44
N ILE A 12 27.74 -20.18 -18.59
CA ILE A 12 27.90 -18.73 -18.76
C ILE A 12 26.54 -18.02 -18.64
N GLU A 13 25.48 -18.55 -19.23
CA GLU A 13 24.12 -18.01 -19.08
C GLU A 13 23.67 -18.05 -17.60
N LYS A 14 23.90 -19.15 -16.90
CA LYS A 14 23.63 -19.27 -15.46
C LYS A 14 24.45 -18.31 -14.61
N PHE A 15 25.72 -18.04 -14.98
CA PHE A 15 26.58 -17.04 -14.33
C PHE A 15 26.13 -15.59 -14.63
N VAL A 16 25.59 -15.34 -15.82
CA VAL A 16 25.05 -14.04 -16.21
C VAL A 16 23.70 -13.78 -15.52
N GLU A 17 22.84 -14.80 -15.38
CA GLU A 17 21.60 -14.72 -14.60
C GLU A 17 21.87 -14.52 -13.10
N MET A 18 22.88 -15.20 -12.52
CA MET A 18 23.29 -14.97 -11.12
C MET A 18 23.82 -13.54 -10.85
N LYS A 19 24.30 -12.80 -11.86
CA LYS A 19 24.72 -11.40 -11.71
C LYS A 19 23.56 -10.38 -11.75
N LYS A 20 22.33 -10.81 -12.08
CA LYS A 20 21.18 -9.91 -12.28
C LYS A 20 20.32 -9.62 -11.05
N SER A 21 20.50 -10.31 -9.93
CA SER A 21 19.69 -10.09 -8.71
C SER A 21 20.56 -9.73 -7.51
N LYS A 22 21.33 -8.65 -7.60
CA LYS A 22 21.98 -8.10 -6.40
C LYS A 22 21.02 -7.11 -5.72
N GLN A 23 20.54 -7.46 -4.53
CA GLN A 23 19.93 -6.52 -3.61
C GLN A 23 20.92 -5.42 -3.23
N ASN A 24 20.49 -4.17 -3.05
CA ASN A 24 21.37 -3.02 -2.79
C ASN A 24 22.31 -3.18 -1.58
N TRP A 25 21.99 -4.06 -0.62
CA TRP A 25 22.83 -4.38 0.55
C TRP A 25 23.69 -5.63 0.39
N SER A 26 23.50 -6.42 -0.68
CA SER A 26 24.18 -7.70 -0.91
C SER A 26 25.64 -7.56 -1.37
N ASP A 27 26.10 -6.36 -1.71
CA ASP A 27 27.47 -6.14 -2.17
C ASP A 27 28.53 -6.41 -1.09
N ARG A 28 28.12 -6.54 0.18
CA ARG A 28 28.98 -6.91 1.31
C ARG A 28 29.10 -8.42 1.52
N PHE A 29 28.30 -9.22 0.85
CA PHE A 29 28.28 -10.66 0.99
C PHE A 29 28.85 -11.35 -0.25
N SER A 30 29.67 -12.37 -0.03
CA SER A 30 30.28 -13.17 -1.11
C SER A 30 29.30 -14.16 -1.76
N GLU A 31 28.26 -14.54 -1.02
CA GLU A 31 27.26 -15.49 -1.46
C GLU A 31 25.91 -14.83 -1.74
N PRO A 32 25.11 -15.34 -2.70
CA PRO A 32 23.76 -14.87 -2.94
C PRO A 32 22.85 -15.16 -1.74
N THR A 33 21.85 -14.29 -1.52
CA THR A 33 20.85 -14.49 -0.47
C THR A 33 20.11 -15.81 -0.68
N SER A 34 20.02 -16.65 0.36
CA SER A 34 19.31 -17.92 0.29
C SER A 34 17.79 -17.71 0.09
N GLU A 35 17.11 -18.66 -0.55
CA GLU A 35 15.66 -18.56 -0.82
C GLU A 35 14.82 -18.45 0.47
N ILE A 36 15.25 -19.08 1.56
CA ILE A 36 14.55 -18.95 2.85
C ILE A 36 14.63 -17.53 3.41
N VAL A 37 15.79 -16.89 3.29
CA VAL A 37 15.99 -15.51 3.74
C VAL A 37 15.18 -14.54 2.88
N LYS A 38 15.22 -14.67 1.55
CA LYS A 38 14.41 -13.85 0.65
C LYS A 38 12.92 -13.92 1.00
N ARG A 39 12.40 -15.12 1.22
CA ARG A 39 10.98 -15.33 1.57
C ARG A 39 10.63 -14.79 2.95
N TYR A 40 11.58 -14.82 3.89
CA TYR A 40 11.39 -14.31 5.24
C TYR A 40 11.41 -12.78 5.30
N THR A 41 12.31 -12.14 4.53
CA THR A 41 12.47 -10.68 4.53
C THR A 41 11.50 -9.97 3.59
N ALA A 42 10.96 -10.66 2.58
CA ALA A 42 10.09 -10.05 1.59
C ALA A 42 8.72 -9.65 2.18
N SER A 43 8.31 -8.42 1.93
CA SER A 43 7.01 -7.84 2.31
C SER A 43 6.09 -7.59 1.12
N VAL A 44 6.58 -7.71 -0.11
CA VAL A 44 5.85 -7.33 -1.33
C VAL A 44 4.47 -8.00 -1.46
N ASN A 45 4.30 -9.21 -0.95
CA ASN A 45 3.03 -9.94 -1.01
C ASN A 45 1.87 -9.23 -0.28
N PHE A 46 2.16 -8.37 0.70
CA PHE A 46 1.15 -7.63 1.46
C PHE A 46 1.33 -6.12 1.38
N ASP A 47 2.53 -5.59 1.16
CA ASP A 47 2.78 -4.15 1.10
C ASP A 47 2.54 -3.54 -0.30
N GLN A 48 2.39 -4.36 -1.36
CA GLN A 48 1.99 -3.90 -2.70
C GLN A 48 0.73 -3.01 -2.70
N ARG A 49 -0.13 -3.13 -1.69
CA ARG A 49 -1.29 -2.24 -1.47
C ARG A 49 -0.91 -0.78 -1.24
N LEU A 50 0.33 -0.52 -0.85
CA LEU A 50 0.87 0.84 -0.66
C LEU A 50 1.34 1.49 -1.96
N ALA A 51 1.40 0.77 -3.08
CA ALA A 51 2.01 1.23 -4.33
C ALA A 51 1.48 2.59 -4.82
N VAL A 52 0.18 2.82 -4.78
CA VAL A 52 -0.41 4.09 -5.24
C VAL A 52 -0.04 5.26 -4.34
N TYR A 53 0.19 5.00 -3.05
CA TYR A 53 0.59 5.99 -2.05
C TYR A 53 2.08 6.30 -2.17
N ASP A 54 2.92 5.27 -2.36
CA ASP A 54 4.35 5.45 -2.64
C ASP A 54 4.57 6.27 -3.91
N ILE A 55 3.84 5.99 -4.99
CA ILE A 55 3.90 6.77 -6.22
C ILE A 55 3.49 8.24 -5.97
N ALA A 56 2.46 8.47 -5.17
CA ALA A 56 2.01 9.83 -4.83
C ALA A 56 3.07 10.58 -4.02
N GLY A 57 3.62 9.97 -2.97
CA GLY A 57 4.70 10.51 -2.15
C GLY A 57 5.97 10.76 -2.97
N SER A 58 6.34 9.82 -3.84
CA SER A 58 7.50 9.89 -4.72
C SER A 58 7.37 11.01 -5.77
N LEU A 59 6.17 11.26 -6.30
CA LEU A 59 5.93 12.40 -7.19
C LEU A 59 6.11 13.74 -6.48
N ALA A 60 5.59 13.88 -5.26
CA ALA A 60 5.75 15.08 -4.44
C ALA A 60 7.22 15.31 -4.08
N HIS A 61 7.96 14.25 -3.71
CA HIS A 61 9.39 14.32 -3.42
C HIS A 61 10.20 14.75 -4.64
N ALA A 62 9.95 14.14 -5.82
CA ALA A 62 10.62 14.53 -7.06
C ALA A 62 10.35 15.98 -7.46
N GLU A 63 9.12 16.48 -7.25
CA GLU A 63 8.75 17.88 -7.49
C GLU A 63 9.51 18.81 -6.56
N MET A 64 9.63 18.47 -5.28
CA MET A 64 10.43 19.21 -4.31
C MET A 64 11.90 19.26 -4.72
N LEU A 65 12.50 18.11 -5.08
CA LEU A 65 13.90 18.05 -5.53
C LEU A 65 14.14 18.97 -6.75
N GLN A 66 13.20 19.00 -7.68
CA GLN A 66 13.29 19.87 -8.86
C GLN A 66 13.14 21.35 -8.48
N LYS A 67 12.17 21.73 -7.61
CA LYS A 67 11.98 23.10 -7.14
C LYS A 67 13.22 23.62 -6.40
N GLN A 68 13.89 22.77 -5.63
CA GLN A 68 15.14 23.08 -4.94
C GLN A 68 16.39 22.98 -5.83
N LYS A 69 16.22 22.70 -7.14
CA LYS A 69 17.31 22.58 -8.11
C LYS A 69 18.31 21.44 -7.80
N ILE A 70 17.91 20.44 -7.05
CA ILE A 70 18.72 19.26 -6.73
C ILE A 70 18.74 18.30 -7.92
N ILE A 71 17.60 18.18 -8.63
CA ILE A 71 17.53 17.49 -9.92
C ILE A 71 17.09 18.45 -11.02
N SER A 72 17.44 18.12 -12.26
CA SER A 72 17.05 18.94 -13.42
C SER A 72 15.56 18.79 -13.77
N SER A 73 14.99 19.79 -14.47
CA SER A 73 13.62 19.70 -14.99
C SER A 73 13.44 18.52 -15.97
N LYS A 74 14.51 18.13 -16.67
CA LYS A 74 14.52 16.97 -17.56
C LYS A 74 14.41 15.66 -16.75
N ASP A 75 15.19 15.53 -15.68
CA ASP A 75 15.11 14.37 -14.77
C ASP A 75 13.72 14.26 -14.14
N PHE A 76 13.19 15.35 -13.62
CA PHE A 76 11.83 15.40 -13.03
C PHE A 76 10.77 14.96 -14.06
N SER A 77 10.84 15.47 -15.30
CA SER A 77 9.89 15.07 -16.35
C SER A 77 9.95 13.58 -16.66
N ALA A 78 11.15 12.99 -16.72
CA ALA A 78 11.34 11.56 -16.93
C ALA A 78 10.80 10.73 -15.77
N ILE A 79 11.11 11.11 -14.51
CA ILE A 79 10.61 10.47 -13.29
C ILE A 79 9.08 10.53 -13.25
N LYS A 80 8.49 11.72 -13.45
CA LYS A 80 7.04 11.92 -13.45
C LYS A 80 6.34 11.05 -14.49
N LYS A 81 6.87 11.00 -15.71
CA LYS A 81 6.33 10.14 -16.78
C LYS A 81 6.41 8.66 -16.39
N GLY A 82 7.55 8.21 -15.87
CA GLY A 82 7.75 6.82 -15.42
C GLY A 82 6.82 6.43 -14.29
N LEU A 83 6.72 7.24 -13.23
CA LEU A 83 5.82 6.97 -12.09
C LEU A 83 4.35 6.95 -12.50
N ASN A 84 3.91 7.84 -13.41
CA ASN A 84 2.54 7.81 -13.92
C ASN A 84 2.25 6.57 -14.80
N GLN A 85 3.25 6.08 -15.51
CA GLN A 85 3.13 4.81 -16.25
C GLN A 85 3.00 3.65 -15.26
N ILE A 86 3.87 3.55 -14.26
CA ILE A 86 3.82 2.52 -13.21
C ILE A 86 2.46 2.55 -12.49
N LYS A 87 1.95 3.75 -12.16
CA LYS A 87 0.62 3.89 -11.55
C LYS A 87 -0.48 3.25 -12.40
N LYS A 88 -0.43 3.42 -13.71
CA LYS A 88 -1.39 2.78 -14.63
C LYS A 88 -1.24 1.27 -14.65
N GLU A 89 0.01 0.76 -14.67
CA GLU A 89 0.31 -0.67 -14.61
C GLU A 89 -0.25 -1.31 -13.32
N VAL A 90 -0.06 -0.64 -12.17
CA VAL A 90 -0.56 -1.08 -10.85
C VAL A 90 -2.10 -1.08 -10.81
N ILE A 91 -2.74 0.01 -11.22
CA ILE A 91 -4.22 0.12 -11.21
C ILE A 91 -4.86 -0.89 -12.17
N ALA A 92 -4.23 -1.16 -13.31
CA ALA A 92 -4.69 -2.16 -14.27
C ALA A 92 -4.37 -3.61 -13.87
N ASN A 93 -3.73 -3.82 -12.72
CA ASN A 93 -3.29 -5.14 -12.25
C ASN A 93 -2.29 -5.84 -13.21
N ASN A 94 -1.51 -5.03 -13.95
CA ASN A 94 -0.53 -5.49 -14.95
C ASN A 94 0.92 -5.27 -14.48
N PHE A 95 1.14 -4.87 -13.23
CA PHE A 95 2.48 -4.69 -12.67
C PHE A 95 3.00 -6.05 -12.17
N GLU A 96 4.21 -6.41 -12.59
CA GLU A 96 4.87 -7.65 -12.16
C GLU A 96 5.65 -7.44 -10.86
N TRP A 97 5.15 -8.02 -9.78
CA TRP A 97 5.79 -7.98 -8.47
C TRP A 97 6.82 -9.10 -8.32
N SER A 98 8.01 -8.77 -7.83
CA SER A 98 9.09 -9.73 -7.59
C SER A 98 9.47 -9.78 -6.12
N ILE A 99 9.49 -11.00 -5.55
CA ILE A 99 9.99 -11.26 -4.19
C ILE A 99 11.50 -10.99 -4.10
N ASP A 100 12.24 -11.13 -5.18
CA ASP A 100 13.68 -10.83 -5.23
C ASP A 100 13.98 -9.33 -5.00
N LEU A 101 12.98 -8.48 -5.16
CA LEU A 101 13.03 -7.04 -4.90
C LEU A 101 12.43 -6.67 -3.53
N GLU A 102 12.22 -7.64 -2.66
CA GLU A 102 11.89 -7.51 -1.24
C GLU A 102 10.56 -6.78 -0.96
N ASP A 103 10.44 -5.48 -1.26
CA ASP A 103 9.31 -4.63 -0.91
C ASP A 103 8.68 -3.91 -2.12
N VAL A 104 7.52 -3.29 -1.92
CA VAL A 104 6.82 -2.49 -2.93
C VAL A 104 7.70 -1.36 -3.47
N HIS A 105 8.49 -0.74 -2.62
CA HIS A 105 9.29 0.44 -2.97
C HIS A 105 10.42 0.07 -3.92
N LEU A 106 11.14 -1.02 -3.64
CA LEU A 106 12.24 -1.49 -4.49
C LEU A 106 11.73 -1.99 -5.83
N ASN A 107 10.55 -2.62 -5.86
CA ASN A 107 9.87 -3.01 -7.09
C ASN A 107 9.54 -1.79 -7.97
N ILE A 108 8.96 -0.74 -7.38
CA ILE A 108 8.64 0.51 -8.10
C ILE A 108 9.92 1.22 -8.55
N GLU A 109 10.93 1.32 -7.68
CA GLU A 109 12.21 1.98 -7.97
C GLU A 109 12.97 1.28 -9.12
N LYS A 110 12.99 -0.05 -9.12
CA LYS A 110 13.57 -0.85 -10.20
C LYS A 110 12.83 -0.60 -11.52
N ARG A 111 11.50 -0.70 -11.52
CA ARG A 111 10.68 -0.45 -12.71
C ARG A 111 10.86 0.98 -13.23
N LEU A 112 10.91 1.97 -12.32
CA LEU A 112 11.18 3.36 -12.68
C LEU A 112 12.55 3.52 -13.36
N THR A 113 13.57 2.84 -12.82
CA THR A 113 14.91 2.87 -13.41
C THR A 113 14.94 2.25 -14.81
N ASP A 114 14.17 1.18 -15.02
CA ASP A 114 14.05 0.56 -16.36
C ASP A 114 13.37 1.50 -17.37
N ILE A 115 12.42 2.35 -16.93
CA ILE A 115 11.71 3.31 -17.80
C ILE A 115 12.51 4.62 -17.99
N ALA A 116 13.05 5.18 -16.91
CA ALA A 116 13.64 6.52 -16.87
C ALA A 116 15.19 6.53 -16.88
N GLY A 117 15.82 5.35 -16.80
CA GLY A 117 17.28 5.22 -16.79
C GLY A 117 17.90 5.91 -15.57
N GLU A 118 19.00 6.64 -15.78
CA GLU A 118 19.74 7.36 -14.72
C GLU A 118 18.89 8.40 -13.98
N ALA A 119 17.86 8.96 -14.62
CA ALA A 119 16.95 9.88 -13.93
C ALA A 119 16.15 9.17 -12.82
N GLY A 120 15.74 7.91 -13.03
CA GLY A 120 15.03 7.10 -12.03
C GLY A 120 15.84 6.91 -10.74
N LYS A 121 17.14 6.67 -10.84
CA LYS A 121 18.05 6.50 -9.70
C LYS A 121 18.16 7.76 -8.82
N LYS A 122 17.87 8.94 -9.36
CA LYS A 122 17.92 10.21 -8.62
C LYS A 122 16.73 10.41 -7.69
N LEU A 123 15.65 9.64 -7.84
CA LEU A 123 14.44 9.78 -7.03
C LEU A 123 14.72 9.62 -5.53
N HIS A 124 15.63 8.73 -5.14
CA HIS A 124 15.95 8.44 -3.74
C HIS A 124 16.90 9.47 -3.09
N THR A 125 17.26 10.55 -3.80
CA THR A 125 18.16 11.60 -3.30
C THR A 125 17.57 12.26 -2.05
N GLY A 126 18.33 12.27 -0.95
CA GLY A 126 17.95 12.92 0.31
C GLY A 126 16.73 12.29 0.99
N ARG A 127 16.43 11.03 0.73
CA ARG A 127 15.29 10.29 1.28
C ARG A 127 15.76 9.01 1.96
N SER A 128 15.22 8.70 3.14
CA SER A 128 15.36 7.41 3.78
C SER A 128 14.19 6.49 3.43
N ARG A 129 14.41 5.17 3.39
CA ARG A 129 13.33 4.20 3.28
C ARG A 129 12.34 4.32 4.45
N ASN A 130 12.82 4.67 5.63
CA ASN A 130 11.98 4.78 6.84
C ASN A 130 10.95 5.91 6.75
N ASP A 131 11.33 7.10 6.28
CA ASP A 131 10.38 8.21 6.09
C ASP A 131 9.45 7.96 4.91
N GLN A 132 9.91 7.30 3.85
CA GLN A 132 9.11 6.85 2.71
C GLN A 132 7.98 5.93 3.18
N VAL A 133 8.31 4.82 3.82
CA VAL A 133 7.34 3.83 4.33
C VAL A 133 6.34 4.47 5.30
N THR A 134 6.82 5.33 6.21
CA THR A 134 5.96 6.01 7.18
C THR A 134 4.96 6.94 6.49
N THR A 135 5.40 7.69 5.48
CA THR A 135 4.54 8.58 4.69
C THR A 135 3.46 7.77 3.95
N ASP A 136 3.84 6.69 3.30
CA ASP A 136 2.92 5.84 2.52
C ASP A 136 1.88 5.19 3.42
N MET A 137 2.29 4.69 4.60
CA MET A 137 1.39 4.13 5.59
C MET A 137 0.39 5.18 6.09
N ARG A 138 0.83 6.41 6.36
CA ARG A 138 -0.08 7.50 6.77
C ARG A 138 -1.07 7.87 5.67
N LEU A 139 -0.63 7.96 4.42
CA LEU A 139 -1.51 8.21 3.27
C LEU A 139 -2.54 7.09 3.12
N PHE A 140 -2.11 5.84 3.19
CA PHE A 140 -2.99 4.67 3.15
C PHE A 140 -4.03 4.69 4.29
N LEU A 141 -3.59 4.91 5.54
CA LEU A 141 -4.49 4.93 6.69
C LEU A 141 -5.50 6.08 6.63
N ARG A 142 -5.12 7.24 6.10
CA ARG A 142 -6.04 8.36 5.88
C ARG A 142 -7.15 7.98 4.92
N ASP A 143 -6.79 7.41 3.78
CA ASP A 143 -7.76 6.99 2.76
C ASP A 143 -8.64 5.84 3.27
N ALA A 144 -8.07 4.83 3.91
CA ALA A 144 -8.79 3.73 4.52
C ALA A 144 -9.78 4.22 5.60
N THR A 145 -9.37 5.20 6.42
CA THR A 145 -10.26 5.79 7.43
C THR A 145 -11.43 6.54 6.79
N ASP A 146 -11.18 7.31 5.73
CA ASP A 146 -12.24 8.03 4.99
C ASP A 146 -13.24 7.04 4.38
N GLN A 147 -12.77 5.92 3.83
CA GLN A 147 -13.62 4.85 3.30
C GLN A 147 -14.45 4.20 4.42
N LEU A 148 -13.83 3.87 5.57
CA LEU A 148 -14.54 3.28 6.73
C LEU A 148 -15.62 4.21 7.26
N VAL A 149 -15.34 5.50 7.40
CA VAL A 149 -16.32 6.50 7.82
C VAL A 149 -17.53 6.52 6.88
N ASN A 150 -17.29 6.42 5.56
CA ASN A 150 -18.37 6.38 4.57
C ASN A 150 -19.19 5.07 4.65
N LEU A 151 -18.53 3.92 4.86
CA LEU A 151 -19.20 2.64 5.06
C LEU A 151 -20.07 2.63 6.32
N ILE A 152 -19.57 3.21 7.43
CA ILE A 152 -20.35 3.37 8.67
C ILE A 152 -21.59 4.23 8.43
N LYS A 153 -21.45 5.36 7.73
CA LYS A 153 -22.61 6.21 7.37
C LYS A 153 -23.65 5.45 6.56
N ASN A 154 -23.23 4.67 5.58
CA ASN A 154 -24.13 3.87 4.77
C ASN A 154 -24.87 2.82 5.61
N LEU A 155 -24.17 2.16 6.53
CA LEU A 155 -24.78 1.20 7.45
C LEU A 155 -25.74 1.88 8.42
N GLN A 156 -25.42 3.07 8.94
CA GLN A 156 -26.31 3.86 9.80
C GLN A 156 -27.59 4.24 9.04
N GLN A 157 -27.49 4.69 7.78
CA GLN A 157 -28.65 5.03 6.95
C GLN A 157 -29.57 3.82 6.71
N ALA A 158 -28.97 2.65 6.38
CA ALA A 158 -29.73 1.42 6.19
C ALA A 158 -30.41 0.96 7.48
N THR A 159 -29.73 1.09 8.64
CA THR A 159 -30.27 0.77 9.95
C THR A 159 -31.44 1.69 10.32
N LEU A 160 -31.31 2.99 10.08
CA LEU A 160 -32.35 3.97 10.32
C LEU A 160 -33.58 3.72 9.45
N ALA A 161 -33.38 3.54 8.14
CA ALA A 161 -34.49 3.23 7.22
C ALA A 161 -35.22 1.93 7.56
N LYS A 162 -34.51 0.96 8.17
CA LYS A 162 -35.11 -0.25 8.70
C LYS A 162 -35.91 0.04 9.99
N ALA A 163 -35.34 0.83 10.90
CA ALA A 163 -35.96 1.19 12.17
C ALA A 163 -37.31 1.95 11.94
N GLU A 164 -37.35 2.91 11.00
CA GLU A 164 -38.55 3.68 10.64
C GLU A 164 -39.71 2.79 10.28
N LYS A 165 -39.50 1.67 9.60
CA LYS A 165 -40.52 0.71 9.20
C LYS A 165 -41.03 -0.17 10.34
N HIS A 166 -40.34 -0.18 11.48
CA HIS A 166 -40.58 -1.09 12.60
C HIS A 166 -40.75 -0.40 13.95
N VAL A 167 -41.21 0.86 13.94
CA VAL A 167 -41.43 1.66 15.15
C VAL A 167 -42.43 1.00 16.09
N THR A 168 -43.47 0.39 15.56
CA THR A 168 -44.54 -0.28 16.31
C THR A 168 -44.39 -1.80 16.42
N THR A 169 -43.33 -2.36 15.80
CA THR A 169 -43.06 -3.81 15.88
C THR A 169 -42.51 -4.17 17.22
N ILE A 170 -43.29 -4.88 18.05
CA ILE A 170 -42.90 -5.29 19.41
C ILE A 170 -42.10 -6.59 19.37
N MET A 171 -41.04 -6.67 20.16
CA MET A 171 -40.23 -7.85 20.37
C MET A 171 -39.86 -8.00 21.88
N PRO A 172 -39.52 -9.21 22.34
CA PRO A 172 -39.02 -9.36 23.71
C PRO A 172 -37.61 -8.77 23.88
N GLY A 173 -37.41 -7.90 24.85
CA GLY A 173 -36.09 -7.58 25.37
C GLY A 173 -35.61 -8.75 26.26
N LEU A 174 -34.32 -9.04 26.22
CA LEU A 174 -33.71 -10.17 26.96
C LEU A 174 -32.68 -9.65 27.96
N THR A 175 -32.66 -10.27 29.14
CA THR A 175 -31.59 -10.16 30.13
C THR A 175 -31.20 -11.55 30.59
N HIS A 176 -29.90 -11.86 30.64
CA HIS A 176 -29.40 -13.18 31.01
C HIS A 176 -30.07 -14.32 30.20
N LEU A 177 -30.34 -14.12 28.91
CA LEU A 177 -31.08 -15.04 28.05
C LEU A 177 -32.53 -15.32 28.46
N GLN A 178 -33.09 -14.54 29.41
CA GLN A 178 -34.48 -14.60 29.83
C GLN A 178 -35.29 -13.44 29.28
N VAL A 179 -36.55 -13.69 28.97
CA VAL A 179 -37.49 -12.65 28.54
C VAL A 179 -37.68 -11.62 29.65
N ALA A 180 -37.45 -10.36 29.32
CA ALA A 180 -37.65 -9.22 30.21
C ALA A 180 -38.80 -8.33 29.71
N GLN A 181 -38.60 -7.02 29.57
CA GLN A 181 -39.63 -6.10 29.10
C GLN A 181 -39.82 -6.16 27.55
N PRO A 182 -41.02 -5.82 27.06
CA PRO A 182 -41.21 -5.60 25.63
C PRO A 182 -40.44 -4.36 25.17
N ILE A 183 -39.84 -4.43 23.97
CA ILE A 183 -39.21 -3.31 23.28
C ILE A 183 -39.66 -3.22 21.83
N SER A 184 -39.53 -2.07 21.17
CA SER A 184 -39.73 -2.02 19.74
C SER A 184 -38.46 -2.48 18.99
N PHE A 185 -38.64 -3.10 17.84
CA PHE A 185 -37.53 -3.47 16.97
C PHE A 185 -36.73 -2.24 16.51
N ALA A 186 -37.42 -1.11 16.29
CA ALA A 186 -36.77 0.16 16.01
C ALA A 186 -35.80 0.57 17.14
N HIS A 187 -36.23 0.50 18.41
CA HIS A 187 -35.39 0.81 19.57
C HIS A 187 -34.13 -0.08 19.61
N HIS A 188 -34.30 -1.36 19.35
CA HIS A 188 -33.17 -2.30 19.26
C HIS A 188 -32.18 -1.89 18.16
N LEU A 189 -32.64 -1.53 16.97
CA LEU A 189 -31.78 -1.09 15.86
C LEU A 189 -31.08 0.24 16.15
N LEU A 190 -31.75 1.18 16.81
CA LEU A 190 -31.16 2.47 17.18
C LEU A 190 -29.99 2.33 18.18
N ALA A 191 -29.97 1.30 19.02
CA ALA A 191 -28.82 1.04 19.87
C ALA A 191 -27.54 0.79 19.04
N TYR A 192 -27.62 0.06 17.92
CA TYR A 192 -26.52 -0.13 17.00
C TYR A 192 -26.16 1.16 16.23
N PHE A 193 -27.16 1.95 15.87
CA PHE A 193 -26.92 3.26 15.25
C PHE A 193 -26.03 4.13 16.15
N GLU A 194 -26.35 4.23 17.43
CA GLU A 194 -25.60 4.99 18.42
C GLU A 194 -24.19 4.43 18.68
N MET A 195 -24.02 3.11 18.63
CA MET A 195 -22.68 2.49 18.71
C MET A 195 -21.82 2.88 17.50
N LEU A 196 -22.38 2.79 16.30
CA LEU A 196 -21.71 3.18 15.05
C LEU A 196 -21.37 4.68 15.01
N GLU A 197 -22.22 5.55 15.61
CA GLU A 197 -21.95 6.99 15.71
C GLU A 197 -20.69 7.26 16.54
N ARG A 198 -20.54 6.59 17.68
CA ARG A 198 -19.35 6.69 18.52
C ARG A 198 -18.10 6.15 17.83
N ASP A 199 -18.21 5.05 17.07
CA ASP A 199 -17.08 4.50 16.33
C ASP A 199 -16.66 5.42 15.18
N LYS A 200 -17.62 5.99 14.45
CA LYS A 200 -17.39 7.02 13.42
C LYS A 200 -16.62 8.22 13.98
N ALA A 201 -17.01 8.71 15.16
CA ALA A 201 -16.32 9.83 15.81
C ALA A 201 -14.87 9.46 16.16
N ARG A 202 -14.59 8.26 16.67
CA ARG A 202 -13.23 7.78 16.96
C ARG A 202 -12.37 7.70 15.69
N PHE A 203 -12.91 7.21 14.57
CA PHE A 203 -12.19 7.18 13.28
C PHE A 203 -11.88 8.59 12.78
N ILE A 204 -12.82 9.54 12.90
CA ILE A 204 -12.60 10.94 12.50
C ILE A 204 -11.50 11.58 13.36
N ASP A 205 -11.47 11.32 14.66
CA ASP A 205 -10.44 11.86 15.54
C ASP A 205 -9.07 11.24 15.25
N SER A 206 -8.99 9.92 15.10
CA SER A 206 -7.77 9.22 14.70
C SER A 206 -7.20 9.75 13.38
N ARG A 207 -8.07 10.08 12.42
CA ARG A 207 -7.66 10.65 11.14
C ARG A 207 -6.95 12.00 11.27
N LYS A 208 -7.31 12.82 12.24
CA LYS A 208 -6.65 14.12 12.47
C LYS A 208 -5.20 13.93 12.86
N GLU A 209 -4.90 12.93 13.68
CA GLU A 209 -3.53 12.62 14.10
C GLU A 209 -2.63 12.12 12.94
N LEU A 210 -3.21 11.55 11.88
CA LEU A 210 -2.48 11.08 10.70
C LEU A 210 -2.02 12.24 9.76
N ILE A 211 -2.41 13.49 10.04
CA ILE A 211 -2.04 14.66 9.23
C ILE A 211 -0.67 15.20 9.66
N LEU A 212 -0.30 14.99 10.90
CA LEU A 212 0.97 15.48 11.46
C LEU A 212 2.11 14.54 11.01
N CYS A 213 2.93 15.02 10.07
CA CYS A 213 4.18 14.39 9.63
C CYS A 213 5.34 15.26 10.01
#